data_6ee11984a64c5bd776661584c33e401e
#
_entry.id   6ee11984a64c5bd776661584c33e401e
#
_cell.length_a   1.000
_cell.length_b   1.000
_cell.length_c   1.000
_cell.angle_alpha   90.00
_cell.angle_beta   90.00
_cell.angle_gamma   90.00
#
_symmetry.space_group_name_H-M   'P 1'
#
loop_
_entity.id
_entity.type
_entity.pdbx_description
1 polymer ?
#
loop_
_entity_poly.entity_id
_entity_poly.type
_entity_poly.pdbx_seq_one_letter_code
_entity_poly.pdbx_strand_id
1 'polypeptide(L)'
;QTLTNSIQNVAEGKTDIAGTPYILPFLMSRGVGPYGSLGKEKGAELARNLRTINPFTLGIFFLYAYDAKNIGGWDDLKGRKIYNGPPRGGALTNARSMIQIITGLKDGDGYEGLQVNWGQQITLVTSGEPDAMVLPELFPGANLTSSTAAGKMTGWSMPKTVYEGEAMQ
;
A
#
# COMPACT_ATOMS: atom_id res chain seq x y z
N GLN A 1 0.90 10.99 10.79
CA GLN A 1 0.41 9.83 11.55
C GLN A 1 0.26 8.65 10.61
N THR A 2 0.69 7.46 11.04
CA THR A 2 0.45 6.22 10.28
C THR A 2 -0.91 5.64 10.66
N LEU A 3 -1.55 4.90 9.77
CA LEU A 3 -2.83 4.24 10.04
C LEU A 3 -2.74 3.30 11.25
N THR A 4 -1.58 2.67 11.46
CA THR A 4 -1.27 1.82 12.61
C THR A 4 -1.42 2.58 13.94
N ASN A 5 -0.82 3.77 14.04
CA ASN A 5 -0.92 4.59 15.24
C ASN A 5 -2.33 5.18 15.42
N SER A 6 -2.99 5.53 14.32
CA SER A 6 -4.33 6.09 14.37
C SER A 6 -5.34 5.13 14.99
N ILE A 7 -5.33 3.85 14.58
CA ILE A 7 -6.26 2.86 15.16
C ILE A 7 -5.92 2.54 16.63
N GLN A 8 -4.64 2.54 16.99
CA GLN A 8 -4.24 2.37 18.40
C GLN A 8 -4.72 3.54 19.25
N ASN A 9 -4.61 4.78 18.76
CA ASN A 9 -5.11 5.96 19.47
C ASN A 9 -6.62 5.91 19.71
N VAL A 10 -7.40 5.41 18.74
CA VAL A 10 -8.84 5.18 18.94
C VAL A 10 -9.07 4.11 20.00
N ALA A 11 -8.35 2.99 19.94
CA ALA A 11 -8.51 1.92 20.92
C ALA A 11 -8.14 2.35 22.35
N GLU A 12 -7.21 3.29 22.49
CA GLU A 12 -6.78 3.90 23.76
C GLU A 12 -7.64 5.10 24.19
N GLY A 13 -8.64 5.51 23.40
CA GLY A 13 -9.49 6.66 23.69
C GLY A 13 -8.83 8.03 23.52
N LYS A 14 -7.71 8.11 22.80
CA LYS A 14 -7.01 9.36 22.53
C LYS A 14 -7.62 10.15 21.36
N THR A 15 -8.34 9.45 20.50
CA THR A 15 -9.11 10.00 19.36
C THR A 15 -10.41 9.21 19.23
N ASP A 16 -11.45 9.85 18.70
CA ASP A 16 -12.78 9.25 18.61
C ASP A 16 -12.94 8.38 17.36
N ILE A 17 -12.30 8.75 16.26
CA ILE A 17 -12.49 8.13 14.93
C ILE A 17 -11.16 8.04 14.17
N ALA A 18 -10.98 6.97 13.41
CA ALA A 18 -9.89 6.83 12.43
C ALA A 18 -10.30 5.97 11.24
N GLY A 19 -9.76 6.31 10.05
CA GLY A 19 -9.76 5.40 8.92
C GLY A 19 -8.70 4.31 9.11
N THR A 20 -9.04 3.04 8.84
CA THR A 20 -8.12 1.92 9.01
C THR A 20 -8.42 0.79 8.03
N PRO A 21 -7.40 0.10 7.48
CA PRO A 21 -7.59 -1.20 6.85
C PRO A 21 -8.13 -2.21 7.88
N TYR A 22 -9.08 -3.04 7.47
CA TYR A 22 -9.72 -4.04 8.35
C TYR A 22 -8.74 -5.03 9.01
N ILE A 23 -7.58 -5.24 8.40
CA ILE A 23 -6.54 -6.14 8.93
C ILE A 23 -5.91 -5.60 10.22
N LEU A 24 -5.82 -4.28 10.43
CA LEU A 24 -5.13 -3.70 11.58
C LEU A 24 -5.82 -4.01 12.92
N PRO A 25 -7.15 -3.88 13.08
CA PRO A 25 -7.86 -4.35 14.28
C PRO A 25 -7.64 -5.83 14.56
N PHE A 26 -7.60 -6.67 13.52
CA PHE A 26 -7.32 -8.10 13.65
C PHE A 26 -5.89 -8.34 14.17
N LEU A 27 -4.87 -7.72 13.56
CA LEU A 27 -3.48 -7.84 14.02
C LEU A 27 -3.31 -7.32 15.46
N MET A 28 -3.99 -6.23 15.83
CA MET A 28 -4.01 -5.72 17.19
C MET A 28 -4.59 -6.75 18.16
N SER A 29 -5.74 -7.35 17.83
CA SER A 29 -6.37 -8.36 18.69
C SER A 29 -5.50 -9.61 18.93
N ARG A 30 -4.56 -9.88 18.05
CA ARG A 30 -3.61 -10.98 18.16
C ARG A 30 -2.27 -10.56 18.79
N GLY A 31 -2.00 -9.25 18.92
CA GLY A 31 -0.74 -8.71 19.38
C GLY A 31 0.43 -9.08 18.48
N VAL A 32 0.21 -9.01 17.14
CA VAL A 32 1.21 -9.40 16.13
C VAL A 32 1.46 -8.25 15.13
N GLY A 33 2.47 -8.42 14.29
CA GLY A 33 2.86 -7.41 13.31
C GLY A 33 3.21 -6.08 13.98
N PRO A 34 2.63 -4.95 13.55
CA PRO A 34 2.94 -3.64 14.11
C PRO A 34 2.53 -3.49 15.59
N TYR A 35 1.75 -4.41 16.12
CA TYR A 35 1.29 -4.44 17.52
C TYR A 35 1.95 -5.52 18.37
N GLY A 36 3.03 -6.13 17.88
CA GLY A 36 3.76 -7.18 18.61
C GLY A 36 4.26 -6.74 19.99
N SER A 37 4.62 -5.47 20.15
CA SER A 37 5.04 -4.89 21.43
C SER A 37 3.93 -4.81 22.49
N LEU A 38 2.65 -4.83 22.08
CA LEU A 38 1.52 -4.85 23.02
C LEU A 38 1.32 -6.24 23.66
N GLY A 39 1.72 -7.29 22.95
CA GLY A 39 1.38 -8.66 23.31
C GLY A 39 -0.09 -9.00 23.10
N LYS A 40 -0.42 -10.28 23.19
CA LYS A 40 -1.77 -10.80 22.85
C LYS A 40 -2.86 -10.29 23.79
N GLU A 41 -2.59 -10.25 25.09
CA GLU A 41 -3.60 -9.87 26.09
C GLU A 41 -4.00 -8.40 25.97
N LYS A 42 -3.00 -7.49 25.98
CA LYS A 42 -3.22 -6.05 25.83
C LYS A 42 -3.77 -5.69 24.47
N GLY A 43 -3.30 -6.34 23.41
CA GLY A 43 -3.83 -6.14 22.06
C GLY A 43 -5.30 -6.53 21.94
N ALA A 44 -5.70 -7.67 22.53
CA ALA A 44 -7.09 -8.12 22.57
C ALA A 44 -7.99 -7.18 23.40
N GLU A 45 -7.50 -6.68 24.54
CA GLU A 45 -8.21 -5.70 25.38
C GLU A 45 -8.50 -4.43 24.56
N LEU A 46 -7.47 -3.84 23.96
CA LEU A 46 -7.61 -2.62 23.15
C LEU A 46 -8.54 -2.81 21.94
N ALA A 47 -8.41 -3.92 21.23
CA ALA A 47 -9.25 -4.21 20.08
C ALA A 47 -10.75 -4.29 20.42
N ARG A 48 -11.11 -4.67 21.65
CA ARG A 48 -12.53 -4.69 22.11
C ARG A 48 -13.16 -3.30 22.19
N ASN A 49 -12.36 -2.25 22.29
CA ASN A 49 -12.84 -0.86 22.31
C ASN A 49 -13.22 -0.35 20.91
N LEU A 50 -12.79 -1.05 19.85
CA LEU A 50 -13.01 -0.63 18.48
C LEU A 50 -14.40 -1.02 17.98
N ARG A 51 -15.01 -0.14 17.20
CA ARG A 51 -16.27 -0.39 16.48
C ARG A 51 -16.15 0.12 15.05
N THR A 52 -16.61 -0.68 14.11
CA THR A 52 -16.73 -0.26 12.71
C THR A 52 -17.98 0.61 12.55
N ILE A 53 -17.80 1.81 12.01
CA ILE A 53 -18.91 2.72 11.72
C ILE A 53 -19.37 2.52 10.29
N ASN A 54 -18.46 2.60 9.33
CA ASN A 54 -18.76 2.47 7.91
C ASN A 54 -17.56 1.91 7.14
N PRO A 55 -17.74 0.86 6.32
CA PRO A 55 -16.69 0.42 5.41
C PRO A 55 -16.63 1.36 4.19
N PHE A 56 -15.43 1.64 3.71
CA PHE A 56 -15.18 2.39 2.49
C PHE A 56 -13.94 1.88 1.77
N THR A 57 -13.91 2.05 0.46
CA THR A 57 -12.76 1.64 -0.35
C THR A 57 -11.70 2.74 -0.35
N LEU A 58 -10.47 2.41 0.07
CA LEU A 58 -9.32 3.31 0.01
C LEU A 58 -8.65 3.34 -1.37
N GLY A 59 -8.89 2.34 -2.19
CA GLY A 59 -8.31 2.18 -3.51
C GLY A 59 -7.99 0.73 -3.82
N ILE A 60 -7.64 0.49 -5.06
CA ILE A 60 -7.21 -0.81 -5.56
C ILE A 60 -5.73 -0.72 -5.87
N PHE A 61 -4.94 -1.68 -5.39
CA PHE A 61 -3.52 -1.78 -5.74
C PHE A 61 -3.37 -2.29 -7.17
N PHE A 62 -2.55 -1.61 -7.93
CA PHE A 62 -2.14 -2.05 -9.27
C PHE A 62 -0.77 -1.44 -9.63
N LEU A 63 -0.15 -2.02 -10.64
CA LEU A 63 1.04 -1.47 -11.27
C LEU A 63 0.61 -0.41 -12.30
N TYR A 64 1.28 0.74 -12.33
CA TYR A 64 1.11 1.72 -13.41
C TYR A 64 2.40 2.46 -13.69
N ALA A 65 2.56 2.91 -14.93
CA ALA A 65 3.75 3.61 -15.38
C ALA A 65 3.41 4.59 -16.51
N TYR A 66 4.26 5.61 -16.69
CA TYR A 66 4.19 6.41 -17.89
C TYR A 66 4.60 5.59 -19.12
N ASP A 67 3.88 5.73 -20.22
CA ASP A 67 4.17 4.99 -21.47
C ASP A 67 5.63 5.22 -21.95
N ALA A 68 6.17 6.42 -21.71
CA ALA A 68 7.55 6.78 -22.01
C ALA A 68 8.61 5.94 -21.26
N LYS A 69 8.23 5.23 -20.20
CA LYS A 69 9.14 4.35 -19.43
C LYS A 69 9.30 2.97 -20.04
N ASN A 70 8.51 2.64 -21.06
CA ASN A 70 8.56 1.35 -21.77
C ASN A 70 8.44 0.15 -20.82
N ILE A 71 7.52 0.23 -19.87
CA ILE A 71 7.12 -0.89 -19.00
C ILE A 71 5.95 -1.60 -19.70
N GLY A 72 6.08 -2.90 -19.94
CA GLY A 72 5.02 -3.72 -20.55
C GLY A 72 4.18 -4.48 -19.52
N GLY A 73 4.60 -4.49 -18.24
CA GLY A 73 3.88 -5.17 -17.17
C GLY A 73 4.76 -5.52 -15.98
N TRP A 74 4.28 -6.45 -15.17
CA TRP A 74 4.95 -6.87 -13.94
C TRP A 74 6.34 -7.51 -14.18
N ASP A 75 6.53 -8.18 -15.31
CA ASP A 75 7.78 -8.87 -15.64
C ASP A 75 8.96 -7.91 -15.94
N ASP A 76 8.64 -6.64 -16.25
CA ASP A 76 9.63 -5.63 -16.59
C ASP A 76 10.18 -4.85 -15.37
N LEU A 77 9.79 -5.23 -14.16
CA LEU A 77 10.15 -4.50 -12.93
C LEU A 77 11.56 -4.74 -12.43
N LYS A 78 12.26 -5.76 -12.97
CA LYS A 78 13.63 -6.09 -12.54
C LYS A 78 14.60 -4.93 -12.84
N GLY A 79 15.31 -4.50 -11.79
CA GLY A 79 16.28 -3.40 -11.88
C GLY A 79 15.67 -2.00 -12.01
N ARG A 80 14.35 -1.86 -11.93
CA ARG A 80 13.64 -0.60 -12.06
C ARG A 80 13.50 0.13 -10.73
N LYS A 81 13.28 1.45 -10.79
CA LYS A 81 12.90 2.29 -9.67
C LYS A 81 11.39 2.29 -9.51
N ILE A 82 10.89 1.77 -8.40
CA ILE A 82 9.45 1.60 -8.17
C ILE A 82 9.02 2.43 -6.96
N TYR A 83 8.13 3.39 -7.16
CA TYR A 83 7.49 4.06 -6.05
C TYR A 83 6.44 3.13 -5.45
N ASN A 84 6.66 2.70 -4.21
CA ASN A 84 5.86 1.70 -3.51
C ASN A 84 5.19 2.23 -2.23
N GLY A 85 5.06 3.55 -2.11
CA GLY A 85 4.32 4.21 -1.05
C GLY A 85 5.19 4.94 -0.03
N PRO A 86 4.58 5.46 1.05
CA PRO A 86 5.30 6.20 2.07
C PRO A 86 6.20 5.29 2.91
N PRO A 87 7.32 5.81 3.45
CA PRO A 87 8.16 5.06 4.35
C PRO A 87 7.35 4.68 5.59
N ARG A 88 7.28 3.39 5.90
CA ARG A 88 6.48 2.79 6.98
C ARG A 88 4.97 2.88 6.75
N GLY A 89 4.29 1.78 6.94
CA GLY A 89 2.83 1.68 6.87
C GLY A 89 2.33 0.56 5.98
N GLY A 90 1.02 0.37 5.98
CA GLY A 90 0.36 -0.74 5.28
C GLY A 90 0.51 -0.67 3.76
N ALA A 91 0.54 0.54 3.18
CA ALA A 91 0.70 0.70 1.73
C ALA A 91 2.04 0.13 1.23
N LEU A 92 3.16 0.49 1.90
CA LEU A 92 4.47 -0.04 1.57
C LEU A 92 4.53 -1.57 1.73
N THR A 93 4.01 -2.09 2.84
CA THR A 93 3.98 -3.53 3.09
C THR A 93 3.20 -4.26 2.01
N ASN A 94 2.00 -3.78 1.66
CA ASN A 94 1.17 -4.40 0.64
C ASN A 94 1.81 -4.32 -0.75
N ALA A 95 2.39 -3.18 -1.13
CA ALA A 95 3.07 -3.03 -2.41
C ALA A 95 4.26 -4.00 -2.54
N ARG A 96 5.10 -4.09 -1.50
CA ARG A 96 6.25 -5.03 -1.46
C ARG A 96 5.79 -6.48 -1.55
N SER A 97 4.76 -6.86 -0.77
CA SER A 97 4.20 -8.21 -0.82
C SER A 97 3.63 -8.53 -2.20
N MET A 98 2.90 -7.60 -2.80
CA MET A 98 2.31 -7.76 -4.13
C MET A 98 3.38 -7.94 -5.21
N ILE A 99 4.41 -7.08 -5.23
CA ILE A 99 5.53 -7.23 -6.15
C ILE A 99 6.21 -8.59 -5.97
N GLN A 100 6.49 -8.97 -4.72
CA GLN A 100 7.16 -10.25 -4.43
C GLN A 100 6.31 -11.46 -4.83
N ILE A 101 5.01 -11.46 -4.56
CA ILE A 101 4.10 -12.56 -4.93
C ILE A 101 4.01 -12.70 -6.47
N ILE A 102 3.93 -11.59 -7.18
CA ILE A 102 3.75 -11.62 -8.64
C ILE A 102 5.05 -11.91 -9.38
N THR A 103 6.16 -11.33 -8.95
CA THR A 103 7.41 -11.33 -9.71
C THR A 103 8.57 -12.09 -9.03
N GLY A 104 8.46 -12.40 -7.75
CA GLY A 104 9.56 -12.93 -6.94
C GLY A 104 10.58 -11.88 -6.51
N LEU A 105 10.50 -10.63 -7.00
CA LEU A 105 11.47 -9.57 -6.71
C LEU A 105 11.27 -8.99 -5.31
N LYS A 106 12.38 -8.55 -4.70
CA LYS A 106 12.38 -7.87 -3.40
C LYS A 106 12.96 -6.48 -3.52
N ASP A 107 12.48 -5.57 -2.67
CA ASP A 107 13.01 -4.22 -2.55
C ASP A 107 14.45 -4.25 -2.04
N GLY A 108 15.36 -3.61 -2.78
CA GLY A 108 16.81 -3.67 -2.55
C GLY A 108 17.49 -4.92 -3.11
N ASP A 109 16.73 -5.93 -3.59
CA ASP A 109 17.21 -7.13 -4.23
C ASP A 109 16.25 -7.51 -5.37
N GLY A 110 16.48 -6.92 -6.53
CA GLY A 110 15.65 -7.13 -7.73
C GLY A 110 15.03 -5.85 -8.27
N TYR A 111 14.65 -4.90 -7.43
CA TYR A 111 14.26 -3.54 -7.80
C TYR A 111 14.67 -2.52 -6.72
N GLU A 112 14.69 -1.23 -7.07
CA GLU A 112 14.92 -0.13 -6.13
C GLU A 112 13.59 0.49 -5.71
N GLY A 113 13.21 0.34 -4.44
CA GLY A 113 12.00 0.95 -3.90
C GLY A 113 12.19 2.41 -3.53
N LEU A 114 11.37 3.28 -4.09
CA LEU A 114 11.29 4.70 -3.72
C LEU A 114 10.14 4.90 -2.72
N GLN A 115 10.40 5.66 -1.66
CA GLN A 115 9.41 5.96 -0.63
C GLN A 115 9.37 7.46 -0.34
N VAL A 116 8.21 8.07 -0.52
CA VAL A 116 7.94 9.45 -0.07
C VAL A 116 6.59 9.52 0.62
N ASN A 117 6.38 10.51 1.46
CA ASN A 117 5.09 10.72 2.11
C ASN A 117 4.00 11.05 1.07
N TRP A 118 2.74 10.73 1.38
CA TRP A 118 1.61 10.94 0.47
C TRP A 118 1.53 12.37 -0.10
N GLY A 119 1.85 13.39 0.71
CA GLY A 119 1.87 14.79 0.23
C GLY A 119 2.94 15.10 -0.82
N GLN A 120 3.91 14.21 -1.02
CA GLN A 120 5.00 14.34 -2.01
C GLN A 120 4.80 13.43 -3.23
N GLN A 121 3.77 12.57 -3.20
CA GLN A 121 3.50 11.58 -4.25
C GLN A 121 3.47 12.22 -5.64
N ILE A 122 2.64 13.24 -5.83
CA ILE A 122 2.47 13.87 -7.14
C ILE A 122 3.79 14.45 -7.64
N THR A 123 4.54 15.14 -6.79
CA THR A 123 5.85 15.69 -7.14
C THR A 123 6.81 14.60 -7.59
N LEU A 124 6.90 13.48 -6.86
CA LEU A 124 7.76 12.36 -7.22
C LEU A 124 7.32 11.73 -8.54
N VAL A 125 6.03 11.43 -8.70
CA VAL A 125 5.51 10.78 -9.90
C VAL A 125 5.72 11.65 -11.14
N THR A 126 5.41 12.95 -11.05
CA THR A 126 5.55 13.89 -12.19
C THR A 126 6.99 14.31 -12.48
N SER A 127 7.93 14.09 -11.54
CA SER A 127 9.36 14.30 -11.82
C SER A 127 9.93 13.29 -12.84
N GLY A 128 9.24 12.15 -13.03
CA GLY A 128 9.72 11.06 -13.87
C GLY A 128 10.86 10.25 -13.24
N GLU A 129 11.17 10.44 -11.94
CA GLU A 129 12.20 9.66 -11.26
C GLU A 129 11.81 8.17 -11.14
N PRO A 130 10.58 7.79 -10.74
CA PRO A 130 10.17 6.40 -10.75
C PRO A 130 9.98 5.89 -12.19
N ASP A 131 10.35 4.65 -12.42
CA ASP A 131 10.01 3.94 -13.67
C ASP A 131 8.57 3.45 -13.63
N ALA A 132 8.11 2.98 -12.47
CA ALA A 132 6.76 2.47 -12.24
C ALA A 132 6.29 2.78 -10.82
N MET A 133 4.98 2.64 -10.59
CA MET A 133 4.32 2.81 -9.30
C MET A 133 3.48 1.58 -8.97
N VAL A 134 3.52 1.14 -7.71
CA VAL A 134 2.62 0.12 -7.17
C VAL A 134 1.95 0.69 -5.93
N LEU A 135 0.76 1.24 -6.10
CA LEU A 135 0.06 2.01 -5.08
C LEU A 135 -1.44 1.72 -5.10
N PRO A 136 -2.14 1.99 -3.99
CA PRO A 136 -3.59 1.99 -3.98
C PRO A 136 -4.11 3.29 -4.60
N GLU A 137 -4.93 3.18 -5.63
CA GLU A 137 -5.57 4.34 -6.27
C GLU A 137 -7.07 4.13 -6.43
N LEU A 138 -7.82 5.23 -6.40
CA LEU A 138 -9.24 5.25 -6.72
C LEU A 138 -9.45 5.53 -8.20
N PHE A 139 -10.54 5.01 -8.75
CA PHE A 139 -10.99 5.26 -10.13
C PHE A 139 -12.42 5.85 -10.13
N PRO A 140 -12.57 7.13 -10.53
CA PRO A 140 -11.56 8.16 -10.76
C PRO A 140 -10.93 8.65 -9.45
N GLY A 141 -9.64 9.01 -9.48
CA GLY A 141 -8.90 9.50 -8.32
C GLY A 141 -8.10 10.75 -8.64
N ALA A 142 -8.02 11.69 -7.67
CA ALA A 142 -7.33 12.96 -7.86
C ALA A 142 -5.83 12.79 -8.20
N ASN A 143 -5.15 11.86 -7.52
CA ASN A 143 -3.74 11.59 -7.78
C ASN A 143 -3.50 11.05 -9.19
N LEU A 144 -4.31 10.07 -9.60
CA LEU A 144 -4.20 9.48 -10.93
C LEU A 144 -4.51 10.53 -12.01
N THR A 145 -5.55 11.34 -11.82
CA THR A 145 -5.91 12.43 -12.74
C THR A 145 -4.76 13.44 -12.86
N SER A 146 -4.16 13.84 -11.75
CA SER A 146 -3.01 14.75 -11.75
C SER A 146 -1.79 14.15 -12.42
N SER A 147 -1.52 12.87 -12.20
CA SER A 147 -0.40 12.15 -12.83
C SER A 147 -0.58 12.02 -14.34
N THR A 148 -1.79 11.70 -14.80
CA THR A 148 -2.10 11.57 -16.25
C THR A 148 -2.08 12.91 -16.97
N ALA A 149 -2.25 14.04 -16.29
CA ALA A 149 -2.06 15.35 -16.87
C ALA A 149 -0.59 15.64 -17.26
N ALA A 150 0.38 14.98 -16.61
CA ALA A 150 1.80 15.11 -16.93
C ALA A 150 2.26 14.17 -18.07
N GLY A 151 1.49 13.14 -18.40
CA GLY A 151 1.82 12.21 -19.47
C GLY A 151 0.87 11.01 -19.52
N LYS A 152 0.83 10.37 -20.68
CA LYS A 152 0.03 9.16 -20.86
C LYS A 152 0.58 8.02 -19.99
N MET A 153 -0.33 7.30 -19.34
CA MET A 153 -0.01 6.21 -18.42
C MET A 153 -0.80 4.96 -18.78
N THR A 154 -0.16 3.81 -18.58
CA THR A 154 -0.80 2.49 -18.65
C THR A 154 -0.79 1.83 -17.27
N GLY A 155 -1.84 1.09 -16.94
CA GLY A 155 -1.98 0.35 -15.70
C GLY A 155 -2.22 -1.14 -15.93
N TRP A 156 -1.68 -1.96 -15.03
CA TRP A 156 -1.81 -3.43 -15.07
C TRP A 156 -2.33 -3.93 -13.73
N SER A 157 -3.43 -4.67 -13.80
CA SER A 157 -3.96 -5.39 -12.64
C SER A 157 -3.06 -6.57 -12.26
N MET A 158 -3.31 -7.16 -11.10
CA MET A 158 -2.70 -8.42 -10.71
C MET A 158 -3.07 -9.50 -11.74
N PRO A 159 -2.10 -10.32 -12.21
CA PRO A 159 -2.39 -11.43 -13.12
C PRO A 159 -3.40 -12.41 -12.51
N LYS A 160 -4.35 -12.88 -13.32
CA LYS A 160 -5.40 -13.79 -12.88
C LYS A 160 -4.85 -15.07 -12.24
N THR A 161 -3.79 -15.61 -12.81
CA THR A 161 -3.08 -16.80 -12.30
C THR A 161 -2.51 -16.62 -10.89
N VAL A 162 -2.21 -15.39 -10.50
CA VAL A 162 -1.68 -15.07 -9.16
C VAL A 162 -2.82 -14.98 -8.14
N TYR A 163 -3.88 -14.20 -8.42
CA TYR A 163 -4.95 -14.03 -7.43
C TYR A 163 -5.85 -15.27 -7.28
N GLU A 164 -5.89 -16.17 -8.25
CA GLU A 164 -6.52 -17.49 -8.15
C GLU A 164 -5.59 -18.56 -7.59
N GLY A 165 -4.30 -18.26 -7.41
CA GLY A 165 -3.30 -19.17 -6.87
C GLY A 165 -3.31 -19.28 -5.35
N GLU A 166 -2.65 -20.33 -4.81
CA GLU A 166 -2.58 -20.62 -3.37
C GLU A 166 -1.97 -19.49 -2.53
N ALA A 167 -1.10 -18.66 -3.12
CA ALA A 167 -0.44 -17.56 -2.40
C ALA A 167 -1.41 -16.45 -1.94
N MET A 168 -2.66 -16.42 -2.46
CA MET A 168 -3.68 -15.42 -2.17
C MET A 168 -4.89 -16.00 -1.41
N GLN A 169 -4.93 -17.31 -1.18
CA GLN A 169 -5.94 -18.01 -0.38
C GLN A 169 -5.48 -18.16 1.08
#